data_bddb2220f2992afb17f7e71e9f88b588
#
_entry.id   bddb2220f2992afb17f7e71e9f88b588
#
_cell.length_a   1.000
_cell.length_b   1.000
_cell.length_c   1.000
_cell.angle_alpha   90.00
_cell.angle_beta   90.00
_cell.angle_gamma   90.00
#
_symmetry.space_group_name_H-M   'P 1'
#
loop_
_entity.id
_entity.type
_entity.pdbx_description
1 polymer ?
#
loop_
_entity_poly.entity_id
_entity_poly.type
_entity_poly.pdbx_seq_one_letter_code
_entity_poly.pdbx_strand_id
1 'polypeptide(L)'
;MKLGKFKVVMTALVAASAVLLVAPVDAGKKASVAFKLDGAWIARVVEVPGGQWTYTLSPDASGRHATGHGSIDVGLYTPPLSDMVDTTSPLLIDIVITGPDTAKFNSIWYGIKKVTGLATTAEVVYIGVNRGESRRVAPNRNEGTHNIEFCLASADADHDGLPDPGAVPVAGATVHTIDTRLPSP
;
A
#
# COMPACT_ATOMS: atom_id res chain seq x y z
N MET A 1 -32.11 -1.97 -21.99
CA MET A 1 -31.23 -3.04 -21.51
C MET A 1 -31.31 -3.03 -19.98
N LYS A 2 -31.79 -4.12 -19.33
CA LYS A 2 -31.98 -4.14 -17.86
C LYS A 2 -30.65 -4.50 -17.22
N LEU A 3 -30.07 -3.57 -16.44
CA LEU A 3 -28.90 -3.87 -15.59
C LEU A 3 -29.29 -4.86 -14.52
N GLY A 4 -28.72 -6.05 -14.59
CA GLY A 4 -28.87 -7.05 -13.56
C GLY A 4 -28.13 -6.62 -12.30
N LYS A 5 -28.84 -6.66 -11.16
CA LYS A 5 -28.27 -6.42 -9.84
C LYS A 5 -27.29 -7.54 -9.51
N PHE A 6 -26.00 -7.26 -9.60
CA PHE A 6 -24.96 -8.16 -9.08
C PHE A 6 -25.00 -8.14 -7.56
N LYS A 7 -25.44 -9.25 -6.96
CA LYS A 7 -25.23 -9.50 -5.54
C LYS A 7 -23.82 -10.05 -5.37
N VAL A 8 -22.90 -9.24 -4.88
CA VAL A 8 -21.59 -9.70 -4.44
C VAL A 8 -21.80 -10.48 -3.16
N VAL A 9 -21.67 -11.78 -3.22
CA VAL A 9 -21.59 -12.67 -2.04
C VAL A 9 -20.13 -12.64 -1.59
N MET A 10 -19.81 -11.80 -0.60
CA MET A 10 -18.55 -11.88 0.12
C MET A 10 -18.56 -13.14 0.98
N THR A 11 -17.83 -14.17 0.56
CA THR A 11 -17.51 -15.30 1.42
C THR A 11 -16.40 -14.84 2.37
N ALA A 12 -16.78 -14.46 3.59
CA ALA A 12 -15.84 -14.15 4.64
C ALA A 12 -15.11 -15.43 5.05
N LEU A 13 -13.84 -15.54 4.70
CA LEU A 13 -12.94 -16.55 5.22
C LEU A 13 -12.56 -16.12 6.64
N VAL A 14 -13.27 -16.63 7.63
CA VAL A 14 -12.91 -16.48 9.05
C VAL A 14 -11.74 -17.42 9.32
N ALA A 15 -10.52 -16.93 9.22
CA ALA A 15 -9.35 -17.60 9.73
C ALA A 15 -9.35 -17.47 11.26
N ALA A 16 -9.46 -18.58 11.96
CA ALA A 16 -9.36 -18.66 13.42
C ALA A 16 -7.97 -18.21 13.84
N SER A 17 -7.85 -17.02 14.43
CA SER A 17 -6.64 -16.51 15.03
C SER A 17 -6.36 -17.26 16.33
N ALA A 18 -5.39 -18.15 16.33
CA ALA A 18 -4.81 -18.69 17.56
C ALA A 18 -4.07 -17.55 18.28
N VAL A 19 -4.66 -17.03 19.34
CA VAL A 19 -4.01 -16.07 20.23
C VAL A 19 -2.94 -16.82 21.01
N LEU A 20 -1.70 -16.73 20.56
CA LEU A 20 -0.53 -17.07 21.36
C LEU A 20 -0.37 -15.95 22.42
N LEU A 21 -0.77 -16.23 23.64
CA LEU A 21 -0.43 -15.44 24.81
C LEU A 21 1.10 -15.47 25.00
N VAL A 22 1.79 -14.50 24.41
CA VAL A 22 3.18 -14.23 24.72
C VAL A 22 3.20 -13.48 26.07
N ALA A 23 3.79 -14.10 27.10
CA ALA A 23 4.03 -13.46 28.38
C ALA A 23 4.77 -12.12 28.19
N PRO A 24 4.47 -11.08 29.02
CA PRO A 24 5.17 -9.81 28.91
C PRO A 24 6.66 -10.03 29.27
N VAL A 25 7.50 -10.00 28.26
CA VAL A 25 8.94 -9.86 28.44
C VAL A 25 9.20 -8.45 28.94
N ASP A 26 9.81 -8.36 30.10
CA ASP A 26 10.24 -7.13 30.77
C ASP A 26 10.85 -6.13 29.75
N ALA A 27 10.11 -5.07 29.49
CA ALA A 27 10.51 -4.06 28.50
C ALA A 27 11.56 -3.12 29.13
N GLY A 28 12.77 -3.61 29.27
CA GLY A 28 13.92 -2.72 29.40
C GLY A 28 13.81 -1.70 28.27
N LYS A 29 13.83 -0.38 28.59
CA LYS A 29 13.74 0.74 27.63
C LYS A 29 14.74 0.51 26.48
N LYS A 30 14.33 -0.20 25.45
CA LYS A 30 15.10 -0.25 24.19
C LYS A 30 15.16 1.18 23.69
N ALA A 31 16.38 1.71 23.54
CA ALA A 31 16.59 3.01 22.92
C ALA A 31 15.81 3.01 21.58
N SER A 32 14.90 3.97 21.43
CA SER A 32 14.10 4.07 20.22
C SER A 32 15.03 4.29 19.04
N VAL A 33 14.95 3.43 18.05
CA VAL A 33 15.72 3.60 16.82
C VAL A 33 15.03 4.68 16.00
N ALA A 34 15.70 5.81 15.79
CA ALA A 34 15.14 6.94 15.04
C ALA A 34 14.69 6.51 13.64
N PHE A 35 13.52 6.96 13.24
CA PHE A 35 12.99 6.70 11.91
C PHE A 35 13.85 7.39 10.85
N LYS A 36 14.25 6.65 9.82
CA LYS A 36 15.02 7.18 8.69
C LYS A 36 14.20 7.06 7.42
N LEU A 37 14.18 8.13 6.64
CA LEU A 37 13.41 8.26 5.40
C LEU A 37 14.26 8.08 4.14
N ASP A 38 15.45 7.49 4.25
CA ASP A 38 16.34 7.31 3.12
C ASP A 38 16.45 5.84 2.68
N GLY A 39 16.82 5.64 1.42
CA GLY A 39 17.21 4.36 0.87
C GLY A 39 16.10 3.57 0.18
N ALA A 40 16.43 2.35 -0.18
CA ALA A 40 15.53 1.41 -0.84
C ALA A 40 15.02 0.36 0.14
N TRP A 41 13.76 -0.01 -0.02
CA TRP A 41 13.03 -0.86 0.91
C TRP A 41 12.22 -1.92 0.17
N ILE A 42 12.04 -3.07 0.82
CA ILE A 42 11.07 -4.10 0.42
C ILE A 42 10.07 -4.23 1.57
N ALA A 43 8.81 -3.95 1.29
CA ALA A 43 7.69 -4.21 2.18
C ALA A 43 7.05 -5.55 1.82
N ARG A 44 7.05 -6.49 2.75
CA ARG A 44 6.36 -7.78 2.62
C ARG A 44 5.07 -7.74 3.38
N VAL A 45 3.99 -8.16 2.72
CA VAL A 45 2.65 -8.24 3.31
C VAL A 45 2.54 -9.53 4.11
N VAL A 46 2.15 -9.41 5.37
CA VAL A 46 2.08 -10.55 6.29
C VAL A 46 0.95 -11.51 5.91
N GLU A 47 -0.21 -10.96 5.53
CA GLU A 47 -1.43 -11.72 5.23
C GLU A 47 -1.40 -12.40 3.86
N VAL A 48 -0.51 -11.97 2.95
CA VAL A 48 -0.47 -12.45 1.56
C VAL A 48 0.89 -13.09 1.28
N PRO A 49 1.01 -14.42 1.30
CA PRO A 49 2.25 -15.11 0.98
C PRO A 49 2.80 -14.68 -0.40
N GLY A 50 4.04 -14.19 -0.43
CA GLY A 50 4.66 -13.65 -1.65
C GLY A 50 4.25 -12.23 -2.01
N GLY A 51 3.25 -11.66 -1.34
CA GLY A 51 2.85 -10.27 -1.54
C GLY A 51 3.91 -9.30 -1.05
N GLN A 52 4.32 -8.39 -1.93
CA GLN A 52 5.33 -7.38 -1.60
C GLN A 52 5.22 -6.15 -2.48
N TRP A 53 5.76 -5.05 -2.00
CA TRP A 53 6.10 -3.91 -2.83
C TRP A 53 7.51 -3.42 -2.51
N THR A 54 8.12 -2.75 -3.47
CA THR A 54 9.43 -2.13 -3.30
C THR A 54 9.29 -0.63 -3.41
N TYR A 55 10.11 0.10 -2.66
CA TYR A 55 10.09 1.56 -2.74
C TYR A 55 11.44 2.17 -2.39
N THR A 56 11.67 3.36 -2.92
CA THR A 56 12.80 4.22 -2.59
C THR A 56 12.29 5.52 -2.03
N LEU A 57 13.00 6.06 -1.06
CA LEU A 57 12.66 7.32 -0.41
C LEU A 57 13.78 8.33 -0.54
N SER A 58 13.40 9.57 -0.80
CA SER A 58 14.26 10.73 -0.85
C SER A 58 13.77 11.76 0.16
N PRO A 59 14.48 11.96 1.29
CA PRO A 59 14.08 12.91 2.30
C PRO A 59 14.25 14.35 1.80
N ASP A 60 13.39 15.23 2.30
CA ASP A 60 13.54 16.66 2.14
C ASP A 60 14.68 17.22 3.05
N ALA A 61 14.93 18.52 2.98
CA ALA A 61 15.96 19.20 3.77
C ALA A 61 15.71 19.12 5.29
N SER A 62 14.47 18.93 5.72
CA SER A 62 14.13 18.77 7.15
C SER A 62 14.45 17.38 7.68
N GLY A 63 14.57 16.39 6.80
CA GLY A 63 14.68 14.97 7.13
C GLY A 63 13.44 14.38 7.81
N ARG A 64 12.34 15.13 7.84
CA ARG A 64 11.07 14.69 8.48
C ARG A 64 9.99 14.33 7.49
N HIS A 65 10.17 14.65 6.23
CA HIS A 65 9.29 14.35 5.13
C HIS A 65 10.13 13.76 3.99
N ALA A 66 9.57 12.78 3.29
CA ALA A 66 10.16 12.23 2.08
C ALA A 66 9.09 11.94 1.06
N THR A 67 9.47 12.09 -0.20
CA THR A 67 8.73 11.54 -1.32
C THR A 67 9.47 10.33 -1.86
N GLY A 68 8.78 9.49 -2.59
CA GLY A 68 9.39 8.31 -3.14
C GLY A 68 8.62 7.69 -4.29
N HIS A 69 9.24 6.68 -4.84
CA HIS A 69 8.66 5.87 -5.89
C HIS A 69 8.77 4.40 -5.53
N GLY A 70 7.82 3.61 -5.98
CA GLY A 70 7.84 2.18 -5.76
C GLY A 70 7.18 1.39 -6.87
N SER A 71 7.22 0.09 -6.73
CA SER A 71 6.45 -0.83 -7.55
C SER A 71 5.67 -1.77 -6.65
N ILE A 72 4.46 -2.09 -7.06
CA ILE A 72 3.61 -3.06 -6.38
C ILE A 72 3.55 -4.33 -7.22
N ASP A 73 3.65 -5.48 -6.57
CA ASP A 73 3.47 -6.76 -7.25
C ASP A 73 1.99 -6.97 -7.54
N VAL A 74 1.65 -7.18 -8.81
CA VAL A 74 0.28 -7.45 -9.26
C VAL A 74 -0.29 -8.72 -8.63
N GLY A 75 0.54 -9.64 -8.16
CA GLY A 75 0.13 -10.82 -7.39
C GLY A 75 -0.58 -10.52 -6.07
N LEU A 76 -0.51 -9.27 -5.57
CA LEU A 76 -1.30 -8.80 -4.43
C LEU A 76 -2.80 -8.68 -4.73
N TYR A 77 -3.19 -8.65 -6.00
CA TYR A 77 -4.57 -8.47 -6.38
C TYR A 77 -5.27 -9.81 -6.54
N THR A 78 -6.25 -10.03 -5.69
CA THR A 78 -7.19 -11.13 -5.90
C THR A 78 -8.27 -10.71 -6.92
N PRO A 79 -8.86 -11.66 -7.67
CA PRO A 79 -10.03 -11.36 -8.48
C PRO A 79 -11.14 -10.68 -7.65
N PRO A 80 -11.90 -9.70 -8.20
CA PRO A 80 -11.92 -9.32 -9.62
C PRO A 80 -10.88 -8.27 -10.04
N LEU A 81 -10.12 -7.69 -9.12
CA LEU A 81 -9.21 -6.57 -9.45
C LEU A 81 -8.08 -7.00 -10.40
N SER A 82 -7.53 -8.20 -10.19
CA SER A 82 -6.49 -8.75 -11.08
C SER A 82 -6.96 -8.93 -12.52
N ASP A 83 -8.26 -9.18 -12.71
CA ASP A 83 -8.84 -9.41 -14.04
C ASP A 83 -9.15 -8.09 -14.78
N MET A 84 -9.11 -6.97 -14.05
CA MET A 84 -9.43 -5.65 -14.60
C MET A 84 -8.23 -4.96 -15.22
N VAL A 85 -7.01 -5.35 -14.88
CA VAL A 85 -5.79 -4.63 -15.25
C VAL A 85 -4.74 -5.54 -15.88
N ASP A 86 -3.92 -4.95 -16.75
CA ASP A 86 -2.76 -5.62 -17.33
C ASP A 86 -1.46 -5.22 -16.63
N THR A 87 -1.46 -4.05 -15.99
CA THR A 87 -0.29 -3.50 -15.28
C THR A 87 -0.71 -2.41 -14.30
N THR A 88 0.24 -1.93 -13.51
CA THR A 88 0.06 -0.77 -12.64
C THR A 88 1.06 0.32 -12.99
N SER A 89 0.73 1.57 -12.66
CA SER A 89 1.72 2.64 -12.61
C SER A 89 2.73 2.38 -11.48
N PRO A 90 3.87 3.07 -11.45
CA PRO A 90 4.65 3.18 -10.25
C PRO A 90 3.82 3.72 -9.08
N LEU A 91 4.18 3.32 -7.85
CA LEU A 91 3.69 3.96 -6.63
C LEU A 91 4.29 5.36 -6.52
N LEU A 92 3.46 6.34 -6.26
CA LEU A 92 3.89 7.66 -5.78
C LEU A 92 3.71 7.66 -4.28
N ILE A 93 4.75 8.02 -3.55
CA ILE A 93 4.82 7.85 -2.10
C ILE A 93 5.09 9.18 -1.43
N ASP A 94 4.37 9.42 -0.36
CA ASP A 94 4.55 10.52 0.57
C ASP A 94 4.61 9.97 2.00
N ILE A 95 5.66 10.32 2.74
CA ILE A 95 5.86 9.83 4.11
C ILE A 95 6.32 10.96 5.03
N VAL A 96 5.72 11.01 6.22
CA VAL A 96 6.01 12.03 7.23
C VAL A 96 6.33 11.39 8.57
N ILE A 97 7.44 11.76 9.19
CA ILE A 97 7.79 11.35 10.55
C ILE A 97 6.84 12.03 11.53
N THR A 98 6.11 11.22 12.29
CA THR A 98 5.13 11.68 13.29
C THR A 98 5.63 11.53 14.73
N GLY A 99 6.65 10.73 14.94
CA GLY A 99 7.26 10.50 16.26
C GLY A 99 8.72 10.06 16.14
N PRO A 100 9.37 9.74 17.25
CA PRO A 100 10.79 9.34 17.25
C PRO A 100 11.05 8.05 16.46
N ASP A 101 10.09 7.14 16.43
CA ASP A 101 10.16 5.84 15.76
C ASP A 101 8.99 5.57 14.83
N THR A 102 8.13 6.57 14.57
CA THR A 102 6.88 6.42 13.80
C THR A 102 6.79 7.39 12.63
N ALA A 103 6.15 6.95 11.58
CA ALA A 103 5.84 7.76 10.40
C ALA A 103 4.48 7.40 9.82
N LYS A 104 3.81 8.38 9.18
CA LYS A 104 2.64 8.17 8.33
C LYS A 104 3.11 7.98 6.90
N PHE A 105 2.44 7.06 6.24
CA PHE A 105 2.74 6.64 4.89
C PHE A 105 1.48 6.79 4.03
N ASN A 106 1.60 7.53 2.93
CA ASN A 106 0.57 7.63 1.91
C ASN A 106 1.16 7.21 0.57
N SER A 107 0.42 6.47 -0.21
CA SER A 107 0.79 6.22 -1.60
C SER A 107 -0.42 6.10 -2.50
N ILE A 108 -0.20 6.40 -3.77
CA ILE A 108 -1.19 6.27 -4.83
C ILE A 108 -0.58 5.56 -6.03
N TRP A 109 -1.38 4.80 -6.73
CA TRP A 109 -1.03 4.17 -8.01
C TRP A 109 -2.29 3.95 -8.85
N TYR A 110 -2.10 3.68 -10.12
CA TYR A 110 -3.18 3.47 -11.07
C TYR A 110 -3.14 2.05 -11.61
N GLY A 111 -4.28 1.39 -11.65
CA GLY A 111 -4.47 0.15 -12.39
C GLY A 111 -4.75 0.47 -13.86
N ILE A 112 -3.96 -0.11 -14.76
CA ILE A 112 -3.94 0.24 -16.18
C ILE A 112 -4.31 -0.99 -17.00
N LYS A 113 -5.26 -0.79 -17.93
CA LYS A 113 -5.65 -1.77 -18.95
C LYS A 113 -5.14 -1.31 -20.32
N LYS A 114 -4.52 -2.22 -21.04
CA LYS A 114 -4.13 -1.98 -22.43
C LYS A 114 -5.36 -2.13 -23.32
N VAL A 115 -5.67 -1.10 -24.10
CA VAL A 115 -6.76 -1.19 -25.09
C VAL A 115 -6.23 -1.87 -26.33
N THR A 116 -6.73 -3.08 -26.63
CA THR A 116 -6.38 -3.82 -27.83
C THR A 116 -6.99 -3.16 -29.08
N GLY A 117 -6.17 -2.87 -30.07
CA GLY A 117 -6.60 -2.35 -31.38
C GLY A 117 -6.11 -0.96 -31.76
N LEU A 118 -5.67 -0.16 -30.81
CA LEU A 118 -4.98 1.10 -31.05
C LEU A 118 -3.62 1.01 -30.36
N ALA A 119 -2.56 1.06 -31.10
CA ALA A 119 -1.20 0.68 -30.69
C ALA A 119 -0.60 1.40 -29.47
N THR A 120 -1.32 2.28 -28.78
CA THR A 120 -0.76 3.13 -27.72
C THR A 120 -1.74 3.63 -26.67
N THR A 121 -2.97 3.17 -26.61
CA THR A 121 -3.92 3.66 -25.58
C THR A 121 -3.92 2.74 -24.38
N ALA A 122 -3.56 3.31 -23.24
CA ALA A 122 -3.76 2.70 -21.92
C ALA A 122 -4.92 3.43 -21.22
N GLU A 123 -5.80 2.68 -20.58
CA GLU A 123 -6.91 3.21 -19.83
C GLU A 123 -6.65 2.98 -18.33
N VAL A 124 -6.80 4.03 -17.53
CA VAL A 124 -6.84 3.89 -16.07
C VAL A 124 -8.18 3.30 -15.69
N VAL A 125 -8.18 2.18 -15.01
CA VAL A 125 -9.39 1.44 -14.63
C VAL A 125 -9.75 1.70 -13.18
N TYR A 126 -8.73 1.77 -12.32
CA TYR A 126 -8.90 2.12 -10.91
C TYR A 126 -7.73 2.96 -10.38
N ILE A 127 -8.00 3.61 -9.27
CA ILE A 127 -7.05 4.35 -8.46
C ILE A 127 -6.88 3.58 -7.16
N GLY A 128 -5.65 3.13 -6.88
CA GLY A 128 -5.28 2.53 -5.62
C GLY A 128 -4.73 3.59 -4.67
N VAL A 129 -5.24 3.61 -3.46
CA VAL A 129 -4.78 4.52 -2.40
C VAL A 129 -4.38 3.69 -1.19
N ASN A 130 -3.22 3.99 -0.64
CA ASN A 130 -2.75 3.39 0.60
C ASN A 130 -2.50 4.49 1.63
N ARG A 131 -3.06 4.31 2.81
CA ARG A 131 -2.82 5.16 3.97
C ARG A 131 -2.38 4.27 5.13
N GLY A 132 -1.22 4.54 5.70
CA GLY A 132 -0.69 3.68 6.74
C GLY A 132 0.16 4.40 7.76
N GLU A 133 0.52 3.64 8.77
CA GLU A 133 1.49 4.05 9.79
C GLU A 133 2.58 2.98 9.85
N SER A 134 3.83 3.41 9.93
CA SER A 134 4.97 2.54 10.08
C SER A 134 5.75 2.89 11.34
N ARG A 135 6.26 1.86 11.99
CA ARG A 135 7.12 1.99 13.16
C ARG A 135 8.47 1.36 12.91
N ARG A 136 9.54 2.08 13.25
CA ARG A 136 10.90 1.54 13.23
C ARG A 136 11.10 0.61 14.42
N VAL A 137 11.39 -0.66 14.15
CA VAL A 137 11.64 -1.70 15.17
C VAL A 137 13.10 -2.12 15.24
N ALA A 138 13.87 -1.87 14.16
CA ALA A 138 15.31 -2.08 14.10
C ALA A 138 15.93 -1.13 13.05
N PRO A 139 17.27 -0.96 13.00
CA PRO A 139 17.92 -0.03 12.06
C PRO A 139 17.53 -0.22 10.59
N ASN A 140 17.27 -1.46 10.18
CA ASN A 140 16.93 -1.82 8.80
C ASN A 140 15.53 -2.48 8.70
N ARG A 141 14.66 -2.26 9.69
CA ARG A 141 13.33 -2.89 9.73
C ARG A 141 12.29 -1.94 10.27
N ASN A 142 11.21 -1.80 9.52
CA ASN A 142 9.97 -1.18 9.98
C ASN A 142 8.87 -2.25 10.02
N GLU A 143 7.84 -1.99 10.81
CA GLU A 143 6.57 -2.71 10.79
C GLU A 143 5.47 -1.69 10.53
N GLY A 144 4.57 -2.00 9.60
CA GLY A 144 3.52 -1.08 9.17
C GLY A 144 2.14 -1.71 9.23
N THR A 145 1.15 -0.84 9.39
CA THR A 145 -0.27 -1.17 9.18
C THR A 145 -0.80 -0.22 8.11
N HIS A 146 -1.37 -0.77 7.08
CA HIS A 146 -1.78 -0.06 5.87
C HIS A 146 -3.23 -0.34 5.53
N ASN A 147 -4.02 0.71 5.29
CA ASN A 147 -5.35 0.62 4.71
C ASN A 147 -5.23 0.88 3.21
N ILE A 148 -5.48 -0.15 2.44
CA ILE A 148 -5.45 -0.12 0.98
C ILE A 148 -6.88 -0.06 0.48
N GLU A 149 -7.17 0.91 -0.38
CA GLU A 149 -8.48 1.13 -0.98
C GLU A 149 -8.33 1.21 -2.49
N PHE A 150 -9.32 0.70 -3.22
CA PHE A 150 -9.39 0.75 -4.68
C PHE A 150 -10.69 1.44 -5.08
N CYS A 151 -10.58 2.57 -5.73
CA CYS A 151 -11.70 3.28 -6.33
C CYS A 151 -11.68 3.11 -7.85
N LEU A 152 -12.84 3.04 -8.50
CA LEU A 152 -12.88 3.08 -9.97
C LEU A 152 -12.33 4.43 -10.46
N ALA A 153 -11.72 4.46 -11.64
CA ALA A 153 -11.21 5.70 -12.23
C ALA A 153 -12.32 6.76 -12.41
N SER A 154 -13.58 6.35 -12.58
CA SER A 154 -14.73 7.26 -12.63
C SER A 154 -15.05 7.96 -11.31
N ALA A 155 -14.37 7.63 -10.23
CA ALA A 155 -14.48 8.31 -8.94
C ALA A 155 -13.57 9.56 -8.83
N ASP A 156 -12.85 9.89 -9.89
CA ASP A 156 -12.02 11.08 -10.09
C ASP A 156 -12.69 11.94 -11.17
N ALA A 157 -13.75 12.66 -10.80
CA ALA A 157 -14.55 13.43 -11.76
C ALA A 157 -13.91 14.77 -12.13
N ASP A 158 -13.07 15.32 -11.26
CA ASP A 158 -12.34 16.56 -11.51
C ASP A 158 -10.98 16.33 -12.18
N HIS A 159 -10.60 15.06 -12.37
CA HIS A 159 -9.36 14.62 -13.04
C HIS A 159 -8.07 15.13 -12.39
N ASP A 160 -8.05 15.25 -11.07
CA ASP A 160 -6.85 15.61 -10.31
C ASP A 160 -5.95 14.38 -10.01
N GLY A 161 -6.42 13.19 -10.36
CA GLY A 161 -5.73 11.91 -10.16
C GLY A 161 -6.01 11.26 -8.81
N LEU A 162 -6.91 11.83 -8.01
CA LEU A 162 -7.33 11.30 -6.71
C LEU A 162 -8.82 10.93 -6.74
N PRO A 163 -9.26 9.96 -5.94
CA PRO A 163 -10.69 9.75 -5.77
C PRO A 163 -11.34 10.98 -5.11
N ASP A 164 -12.46 11.43 -5.65
CA ASP A 164 -13.22 12.55 -5.11
C ASP A 164 -13.61 12.33 -3.63
N PRO A 165 -13.77 13.40 -2.84
CA PRO A 165 -14.26 13.30 -1.48
C PRO A 165 -15.61 12.59 -1.42
N GLY A 166 -15.66 11.49 -0.66
CA GLY A 166 -16.84 10.64 -0.54
C GLY A 166 -16.94 9.52 -1.56
N ALA A 167 -15.96 9.35 -2.43
CA ALA A 167 -15.86 8.17 -3.30
C ALA A 167 -15.90 6.88 -2.46
N VAL A 168 -16.68 5.91 -2.92
CA VAL A 168 -16.81 4.61 -2.25
C VAL A 168 -15.85 3.62 -2.88
N PRO A 169 -14.89 3.06 -2.11
CA PRO A 169 -14.00 2.03 -2.63
C PRO A 169 -14.79 0.79 -3.08
N VAL A 170 -14.41 0.23 -4.21
CA VAL A 170 -14.97 -1.05 -4.72
C VAL A 170 -14.33 -2.26 -4.07
N ALA A 171 -13.14 -2.08 -3.53
CA ALA A 171 -12.42 -3.07 -2.74
C ALA A 171 -11.43 -2.38 -1.78
N GLY A 172 -11.02 -3.08 -0.75
CA GLY A 172 -10.02 -2.60 0.19
C GLY A 172 -9.67 -3.65 1.23
N ALA A 173 -8.53 -3.44 1.87
CA ALA A 173 -8.06 -4.29 2.96
C ALA A 173 -7.15 -3.51 3.90
N THR A 174 -7.14 -3.90 5.18
CA THR A 174 -6.07 -3.56 6.10
C THR A 174 -5.04 -4.67 6.07
N VAL A 175 -3.79 -4.30 5.82
CA VAL A 175 -2.67 -5.24 5.78
C VAL A 175 -1.55 -4.80 6.71
N HIS A 176 -0.76 -5.78 7.17
CA HIS A 176 0.44 -5.53 7.94
C HIS A 176 1.67 -5.80 7.08
N THR A 177 2.70 -4.99 7.28
CA THR A 177 3.95 -5.15 6.54
C THR A 177 5.15 -5.31 7.46
N ILE A 178 6.14 -5.99 6.92
CA ILE A 178 7.50 -6.01 7.43
C ILE A 178 8.38 -5.42 6.33
N ASP A 179 8.86 -4.21 6.58
CA ASP A 179 9.70 -3.51 5.63
C ASP A 179 11.16 -3.72 5.98
N THR A 180 11.92 -4.17 5.02
CA THR A 180 13.36 -4.40 5.17
C THR A 180 14.12 -3.44 4.25
N ARG A 181 15.06 -2.71 4.82
CA ARG A 181 15.95 -1.83 4.06
C ARG A 181 16.99 -2.65 3.32
N LEU A 182 17.18 -2.33 2.05
CA LEU A 182 18.26 -2.91 1.26
C LEU A 182 19.62 -2.36 1.75
N PRO A 183 20.69 -3.18 1.76
CA PRO A 183 22.01 -2.69 2.05
C PRO A 183 22.42 -1.66 1.01
N SER A 184 23.08 -0.60 1.45
CA SER A 184 23.75 0.32 0.52
C SER A 184 24.89 -0.43 -0.18
N PRO A 185 25.12 -0.21 -1.48
CA PRO A 185 26.24 -0.79 -2.21
C PRO A 185 27.57 -0.34 -1.64
#